data_02802a1d199cfcea2d567a1ba57101e3
#
_entry.id   02802a1d199cfcea2d567a1ba57101e3
#
_cell.length_a   1.000
_cell.length_b   1.000
_cell.length_c   1.000
_cell.angle_alpha   90.00
_cell.angle_beta   90.00
_cell.angle_gamma   90.00
#
_symmetry.space_group_name_H-M   'P 1'
#
loop_
_entity.id
_entity.type
_entity.pdbx_description
1 polymer ?
#
loop_
_entity_poly.entity_id
_entity_poly.type
_entity_poly.pdbx_seq_one_letter_code
_entity_poly.pdbx_strand_id
1 'polypeptide(L)'
;MKKVKVAVIFGGKSTEHEVSNVSGTSVIQNLNKEKYEIFPIYINKEGKWFEYTEEVEKIQILELNKEPEKLKEINSINEYLKNMDVILPILHGLYGEDGTIQGMFEVLGKKYVGCKVLASSVCMDKVYSKMIFEKAQINQTKYITIKANDKYIYVDEALNEEEIKLEEIVAKAEEKLKYPMFVKPSNSGSSVGVTKVECAKELENAIITAKKYDKEILIEEGIIGKEVECAVLEADGEVKASCTGQILSAEEFYSYSSKYTNAESRTLIPADISKEKQEEIQKLAIKAFKAVNGSGISRIDFFIEDKTNKVYLNEINTMPGFTKISMYPQLWNKSGLPYSKLLDKLIENALKN
;
A
#
# COMPACT_ATOMS: atom_id res chain seq x y z
N MET A 1 2.90 -35.81 -0.47
CA MET A 1 1.74 -35.02 -0.95
C MET A 1 2.17 -34.22 -2.18
N LYS A 2 1.26 -33.96 -3.13
CA LYS A 2 1.57 -33.10 -4.28
C LYS A 2 1.80 -31.68 -3.76
N LYS A 3 2.87 -31.03 -4.20
CA LYS A 3 3.13 -29.63 -3.84
C LYS A 3 2.09 -28.69 -4.47
N VAL A 4 1.74 -27.62 -3.77
CA VAL A 4 0.89 -26.56 -4.30
C VAL A 4 1.72 -25.69 -5.25
N LYS A 5 1.20 -25.42 -6.44
CA LYS A 5 1.85 -24.59 -7.47
C LYS A 5 1.56 -23.12 -7.23
N VAL A 6 2.59 -22.37 -6.88
CA VAL A 6 2.50 -20.94 -6.53
C VAL A 6 3.21 -20.11 -7.58
N ALA A 7 2.46 -19.27 -8.30
CA ALA A 7 3.04 -18.24 -9.15
C ALA A 7 3.39 -17.01 -8.29
N VAL A 8 4.66 -16.69 -8.13
CA VAL A 8 5.10 -15.45 -7.47
C VAL A 8 5.37 -14.40 -8.53
N ILE A 9 4.53 -13.38 -8.59
CA ILE A 9 4.59 -12.31 -9.60
C ILE A 9 5.22 -11.07 -8.97
N PHE A 10 6.23 -10.48 -9.61
CA PHE A 10 6.93 -9.30 -9.12
C PHE A 10 7.43 -8.41 -10.26
N GLY A 11 7.94 -7.22 -9.94
CA GLY A 11 8.32 -6.17 -10.90
C GLY A 11 7.16 -5.21 -11.14
N GLY A 12 6.71 -5.10 -12.39
CA GLY A 12 5.55 -4.27 -12.78
C GLY A 12 5.92 -2.89 -13.33
N LYS A 13 4.91 -2.17 -13.80
CA LYS A 13 5.07 -0.86 -14.46
C LYS A 13 5.10 0.34 -13.50
N SER A 14 4.86 0.10 -12.21
CA SER A 14 4.78 1.19 -11.24
C SER A 14 6.14 1.81 -10.93
N THR A 15 6.11 2.95 -10.26
CA THR A 15 7.31 3.61 -9.69
C THR A 15 7.97 2.79 -8.58
N GLU A 16 7.28 1.75 -8.08
CA GLU A 16 7.77 0.85 -7.02
C GLU A 16 8.33 -0.48 -7.57
N HIS A 17 8.63 -0.52 -8.86
CA HIS A 17 9.18 -1.69 -9.56
C HIS A 17 10.38 -2.32 -8.84
N GLU A 18 11.36 -1.51 -8.46
CA GLU A 18 12.59 -1.96 -7.80
C GLU A 18 12.29 -2.58 -6.42
N VAL A 19 11.37 -1.98 -5.68
CA VAL A 19 10.92 -2.51 -4.37
C VAL A 19 10.22 -3.84 -4.55
N SER A 20 9.42 -3.98 -5.60
CA SER A 20 8.75 -5.24 -5.97
C SER A 20 9.76 -6.33 -6.32
N ASN A 21 10.87 -6.01 -7.00
CA ASN A 21 11.94 -6.96 -7.31
C ASN A 21 12.59 -7.52 -6.02
N VAL A 22 12.91 -6.65 -5.07
CA VAL A 22 13.46 -7.03 -3.76
C VAL A 22 12.46 -7.85 -2.96
N SER A 23 11.20 -7.39 -2.89
CA SER A 23 10.12 -8.09 -2.17
C SER A 23 9.83 -9.46 -2.76
N GLY A 24 9.67 -9.56 -4.09
CA GLY A 24 9.36 -10.81 -4.77
C GLY A 24 10.44 -11.87 -4.58
N THR A 25 11.71 -11.50 -4.73
CA THR A 25 12.83 -12.43 -4.52
C THR A 25 13.01 -12.79 -3.04
N SER A 26 12.71 -11.86 -2.11
CA SER A 26 12.64 -12.15 -0.67
C SER A 26 11.56 -13.19 -0.35
N VAL A 27 10.36 -13.04 -0.94
CA VAL A 27 9.25 -14.01 -0.79
C VAL A 27 9.66 -15.39 -1.32
N ILE A 28 10.24 -15.45 -2.52
CA ILE A 28 10.69 -16.72 -3.14
C ILE A 28 11.68 -17.45 -2.22
N GLN A 29 12.62 -16.73 -1.60
CA GLN A 29 13.56 -17.33 -0.66
C GLN A 29 12.91 -17.90 0.59
N ASN A 30 11.86 -17.22 1.11
CA ASN A 30 11.23 -17.58 2.39
C ASN A 30 10.04 -18.53 2.28
N LEU A 31 9.55 -18.82 1.06
CA LEU A 31 8.54 -19.86 0.83
C LEU A 31 9.06 -21.25 1.17
N ASN A 32 8.21 -22.07 1.78
CA ASN A 32 8.53 -23.45 2.12
C ASN A 32 8.55 -24.34 0.86
N LYS A 33 9.74 -24.64 0.37
CA LYS A 33 9.97 -25.43 -0.84
C LYS A 33 9.57 -26.90 -0.74
N GLU A 34 9.32 -27.40 0.47
CA GLU A 34 8.73 -28.74 0.65
C GLU A 34 7.22 -28.77 0.39
N LYS A 35 6.53 -27.67 0.70
CA LYS A 35 5.08 -27.50 0.48
C LYS A 35 4.74 -26.98 -0.91
N TYR A 36 5.57 -26.08 -1.45
CA TYR A 36 5.27 -25.29 -2.65
C TYR A 36 6.21 -25.62 -3.81
N GLU A 37 5.64 -25.73 -4.99
CA GLU A 37 6.35 -25.67 -6.27
C GLU A 37 6.23 -24.21 -6.77
N ILE A 38 7.35 -23.48 -6.79
CA ILE A 38 7.38 -22.03 -6.97
C ILE A 38 7.68 -21.71 -8.43
N PHE A 39 6.86 -20.85 -9.03
CA PHE A 39 6.99 -20.35 -10.39
C PHE A 39 7.21 -18.83 -10.34
N PRO A 40 8.47 -18.35 -10.40
CA PRO A 40 8.77 -16.93 -10.38
C PRO A 40 8.41 -16.29 -11.72
N ILE A 41 7.59 -15.24 -11.68
CA ILE A 41 7.15 -14.48 -12.85
C ILE A 41 7.56 -13.01 -12.65
N TYR A 42 8.34 -12.50 -13.58
CA TYR A 42 8.79 -11.14 -13.60
C TYR A 42 8.04 -10.31 -14.65
N ILE A 43 7.61 -9.11 -14.26
CA ILE A 43 7.03 -8.12 -15.16
C ILE A 43 8.02 -6.96 -15.27
N ASN A 44 8.51 -6.65 -16.48
CA ASN A 44 9.42 -5.53 -16.66
C ASN A 44 8.68 -4.17 -16.67
N LYS A 45 9.42 -3.07 -16.74
CA LYS A 45 8.86 -1.70 -16.73
C LYS A 45 7.96 -1.39 -17.92
N GLU A 46 8.13 -2.08 -19.04
CA GLU A 46 7.27 -1.97 -20.23
C GLU A 46 5.99 -2.81 -20.10
N GLY A 47 5.89 -3.66 -19.06
CA GLY A 47 4.72 -4.50 -18.82
C GLY A 47 4.77 -5.85 -19.53
N LYS A 48 5.92 -6.27 -20.02
CA LYS A 48 6.12 -7.61 -20.58
C LYS A 48 6.35 -8.63 -19.48
N TRP A 49 5.85 -9.84 -19.69
CA TRP A 49 5.86 -10.93 -18.73
C TRP A 49 6.93 -11.94 -19.05
N PHE A 50 7.70 -12.34 -18.06
CA PHE A 50 8.79 -13.29 -18.19
C PHE A 50 8.74 -14.36 -17.10
N GLU A 51 9.05 -15.60 -17.46
CA GLU A 51 9.45 -16.63 -16.52
C GLU A 51 10.89 -16.34 -16.08
N TYR A 52 11.12 -16.25 -14.77
CA TYR A 52 12.48 -16.16 -14.22
C TYR A 52 13.02 -17.58 -14.07
N THR A 53 13.90 -17.97 -15.01
CA THR A 53 14.32 -19.37 -15.22
C THR A 53 15.49 -19.81 -14.36
N GLU A 54 15.93 -19.00 -13.39
CA GLU A 54 16.91 -19.43 -12.40
C GLU A 54 16.33 -20.55 -11.52
N GLU A 55 17.17 -21.50 -11.11
CA GLU A 55 16.77 -22.52 -10.12
C GLU A 55 16.33 -21.82 -8.82
N VAL A 56 15.14 -22.14 -8.33
CA VAL A 56 14.51 -21.45 -7.18
C VAL A 56 15.41 -21.42 -5.94
N GLU A 57 16.22 -22.45 -5.72
CA GLU A 57 17.18 -22.56 -4.62
C GLU A 57 18.37 -21.61 -4.77
N LYS A 58 18.65 -21.15 -5.99
CA LYS A 58 19.77 -20.24 -6.32
C LYS A 58 19.34 -18.79 -6.42
N ILE A 59 18.03 -18.51 -6.47
CA ILE A 59 17.53 -17.12 -6.52
C ILE A 59 17.97 -16.39 -5.26
N GLN A 60 18.77 -15.35 -5.44
CA GLN A 60 19.18 -14.43 -4.37
C GLN A 60 18.18 -13.26 -4.29
N ILE A 61 18.08 -12.63 -3.11
CA ILE A 61 17.33 -11.39 -2.97
C ILE A 61 18.02 -10.33 -3.81
N LEU A 62 17.28 -9.74 -4.76
CA LEU A 62 17.80 -8.68 -5.59
C LEU A 62 18.07 -7.43 -4.76
N GLU A 63 19.11 -6.70 -5.09
CA GLU A 63 19.34 -5.35 -4.59
C GLU A 63 18.46 -4.34 -5.35
N LEU A 64 18.25 -3.16 -4.77
CA LEU A 64 17.57 -2.06 -5.47
C LEU A 64 18.28 -1.76 -6.80
N ASN A 65 17.52 -1.45 -7.83
CA ASN A 65 17.98 -1.20 -9.20
C ASN A 65 18.62 -2.42 -9.90
N LYS A 66 18.41 -3.64 -9.39
CA LYS A 66 18.79 -4.88 -10.05
C LYS A 66 17.56 -5.58 -10.61
N GLU A 67 17.73 -6.18 -11.79
CA GLU A 67 16.71 -6.97 -12.47
C GLU A 67 17.16 -8.43 -12.59
N PRO A 68 16.22 -9.39 -12.74
CA PRO A 68 16.59 -10.78 -13.02
C PRO A 68 17.31 -10.91 -14.38
N GLU A 69 18.33 -11.76 -14.45
CA GLU A 69 19.11 -11.94 -15.67
C GLU A 69 18.62 -13.07 -16.56
N LYS A 70 18.13 -14.18 -15.95
CA LYS A 70 17.70 -15.38 -16.69
C LYS A 70 16.20 -15.33 -16.95
N LEU A 71 15.82 -14.69 -18.04
CA LEU A 71 14.43 -14.43 -18.40
C LEU A 71 14.04 -15.13 -19.68
N LYS A 72 12.83 -15.72 -19.70
CA LYS A 72 12.17 -16.27 -20.86
C LYS A 72 10.81 -15.61 -21.03
N GLU A 73 10.57 -14.95 -22.15
CA GLU A 73 9.31 -14.25 -22.40
C GLU A 73 8.12 -15.22 -22.41
N ILE A 74 7.04 -14.81 -21.73
CA ILE A 74 5.78 -15.55 -21.67
C ILE A 74 4.84 -14.98 -22.74
N ASN A 75 4.61 -15.74 -23.81
CA ASN A 75 3.76 -15.30 -24.92
C ASN A 75 2.27 -15.19 -24.55
N SER A 76 1.80 -16.01 -23.63
CA SER A 76 0.43 -16.01 -23.15
C SER A 76 0.38 -16.25 -21.63
N ILE A 77 0.16 -15.19 -20.87
CA ILE A 77 0.06 -15.29 -19.42
C ILE A 77 -1.12 -16.14 -18.99
N ASN A 78 -2.23 -16.08 -19.70
CA ASN A 78 -3.43 -16.88 -19.41
C ASN A 78 -3.13 -18.38 -19.48
N GLU A 79 -2.43 -18.82 -20.53
CA GLU A 79 -2.04 -20.22 -20.69
C GLU A 79 -1.02 -20.64 -19.62
N TYR A 80 -0.07 -19.75 -19.30
CA TYR A 80 0.93 -20.01 -18.28
C TYR A 80 0.30 -20.19 -16.89
N LEU A 81 -0.63 -19.33 -16.52
CA LEU A 81 -1.31 -19.38 -15.23
C LEU A 81 -2.34 -20.52 -15.10
N LYS A 82 -2.77 -21.17 -16.18
CA LYS A 82 -3.75 -22.27 -16.12
C LYS A 82 -3.38 -23.36 -15.10
N ASN A 83 -2.10 -23.70 -15.03
CA ASN A 83 -1.61 -24.78 -14.20
C ASN A 83 -1.20 -24.34 -12.78
N MET A 84 -1.39 -23.08 -12.43
CA MET A 84 -1.09 -22.56 -11.09
C MET A 84 -2.29 -22.72 -10.18
N ASP A 85 -2.03 -23.22 -8.95
CA ASP A 85 -3.06 -23.40 -7.94
C ASP A 85 -3.40 -22.06 -7.26
N VAL A 86 -2.40 -21.19 -7.08
CA VAL A 86 -2.55 -19.86 -6.46
C VAL A 86 -1.49 -18.89 -6.98
N ILE A 87 -1.87 -17.61 -7.02
CA ILE A 87 -0.99 -16.50 -7.38
C ILE A 87 -0.65 -15.70 -6.13
N LEU A 88 0.62 -15.36 -5.97
CA LEU A 88 1.12 -14.46 -4.94
C LEU A 88 1.69 -13.20 -5.64
N PRO A 89 0.86 -12.16 -5.83
CA PRO A 89 1.28 -10.95 -6.49
C PRO A 89 2.02 -10.04 -5.51
N ILE A 90 3.33 -9.95 -5.66
CA ILE A 90 4.19 -9.04 -4.90
C ILE A 90 4.45 -7.80 -5.77
N LEU A 91 3.38 -7.12 -6.11
CA LEU A 91 3.38 -5.93 -6.97
C LEU A 91 2.93 -4.73 -6.13
N HIS A 92 3.72 -3.67 -6.11
CA HIS A 92 3.45 -2.49 -5.30
C HIS A 92 3.01 -1.31 -6.17
N GLY A 93 2.12 -0.47 -5.63
CA GLY A 93 1.61 0.72 -6.29
C GLY A 93 0.66 0.44 -7.46
N LEU A 94 0.63 1.36 -8.43
CA LEU A 94 -0.26 1.27 -9.61
C LEU A 94 -0.07 -0.03 -10.39
N TYR A 95 -1.16 -0.56 -10.91
CA TYR A 95 -1.26 -1.87 -11.58
C TYR A 95 -0.99 -3.08 -10.69
N GLY A 96 -0.58 -2.88 -9.42
CA GLY A 96 -0.36 -3.93 -8.43
C GLY A 96 -1.37 -3.91 -7.30
N GLU A 97 -1.72 -2.71 -6.81
CA GLU A 97 -2.60 -2.49 -5.65
C GLU A 97 -3.90 -1.76 -5.98
N ASP A 98 -4.17 -1.44 -7.25
CA ASP A 98 -5.29 -0.59 -7.70
C ASP A 98 -6.51 -1.38 -8.22
N GLY A 99 -6.52 -2.70 -8.11
CA GLY A 99 -7.59 -3.55 -8.60
C GLY A 99 -7.42 -4.04 -10.03
N THR A 100 -6.49 -3.49 -10.83
CA THR A 100 -6.31 -3.87 -12.24
C THR A 100 -5.79 -5.30 -12.40
N ILE A 101 -4.72 -5.66 -11.72
CA ILE A 101 -4.19 -7.03 -11.75
C ILE A 101 -5.14 -8.02 -11.07
N GLN A 102 -5.80 -7.60 -9.98
CA GLN A 102 -6.81 -8.40 -9.30
C GLN A 102 -7.97 -8.71 -10.22
N GLY A 103 -8.44 -7.71 -11.01
CA GLY A 103 -9.48 -7.90 -12.01
C GLY A 103 -9.10 -8.93 -13.09
N MET A 104 -7.85 -8.93 -13.52
CA MET A 104 -7.35 -9.96 -14.44
C MET A 104 -7.43 -11.35 -13.80
N PHE A 105 -7.01 -11.52 -12.55
CA PHE A 105 -7.07 -12.81 -11.86
C PHE A 105 -8.49 -13.29 -11.67
N GLU A 106 -9.43 -12.39 -11.33
CA GLU A 106 -10.87 -12.72 -11.20
C GLU A 106 -11.45 -13.23 -12.52
N VAL A 107 -11.19 -12.51 -13.64
CA VAL A 107 -11.67 -12.92 -14.98
C VAL A 107 -11.08 -14.27 -15.40
N LEU A 108 -9.84 -14.56 -15.01
CA LEU A 108 -9.17 -15.83 -15.28
C LEU A 108 -9.58 -16.95 -14.30
N GLY A 109 -10.44 -16.67 -13.31
CA GLY A 109 -10.85 -17.62 -12.30
C GLY A 109 -9.68 -18.13 -11.43
N LYS A 110 -8.69 -17.27 -11.16
CA LYS A 110 -7.49 -17.63 -10.41
C LYS A 110 -7.60 -17.23 -8.95
N LYS A 111 -7.20 -18.14 -8.08
CA LYS A 111 -7.01 -17.85 -6.65
C LYS A 111 -5.74 -17.03 -6.48
N TYR A 112 -5.80 -16.00 -5.66
CA TYR A 112 -4.65 -15.13 -5.40
C TYR A 112 -4.66 -14.58 -3.99
N VAL A 113 -3.47 -14.31 -3.48
CA VAL A 113 -3.23 -13.68 -2.17
C VAL A 113 -3.48 -12.18 -2.29
N GLY A 114 -4.14 -11.62 -1.28
CA GLY A 114 -4.33 -10.18 -1.14
C GLY A 114 -5.77 -9.74 -1.21
N CYS A 115 -5.95 -8.44 -1.13
CA CYS A 115 -7.25 -7.79 -1.28
C CYS A 115 -7.84 -8.03 -2.67
N LYS A 116 -9.17 -8.06 -2.74
CA LYS A 116 -9.89 -8.21 -4.00
C LYS A 116 -10.04 -6.86 -4.72
N VAL A 117 -10.61 -6.88 -5.91
CA VAL A 117 -10.74 -5.71 -6.80
C VAL A 117 -11.26 -4.48 -6.06
N LEU A 118 -12.39 -4.59 -5.37
CA LEU A 118 -13.02 -3.44 -4.70
C LEU A 118 -12.10 -2.81 -3.66
N ALA A 119 -11.58 -3.61 -2.72
CA ALA A 119 -10.71 -3.10 -1.66
C ALA A 119 -9.43 -2.48 -2.23
N SER A 120 -8.80 -3.13 -3.21
CA SER A 120 -7.61 -2.63 -3.88
C SER A 120 -7.86 -1.28 -4.55
N SER A 121 -8.92 -1.17 -5.36
CA SER A 121 -9.25 0.08 -6.05
C SER A 121 -9.59 1.22 -5.09
N VAL A 122 -10.39 0.94 -4.07
CA VAL A 122 -10.78 1.94 -3.06
C VAL A 122 -9.58 2.41 -2.26
N CYS A 123 -8.70 1.50 -1.82
CA CYS A 123 -7.56 1.87 -0.99
C CYS A 123 -6.46 2.62 -1.76
N MET A 124 -6.35 2.40 -3.07
CA MET A 124 -5.44 3.17 -3.92
C MET A 124 -5.91 4.61 -4.07
N ASP A 125 -7.22 4.84 -4.12
CA ASP A 125 -7.83 6.16 -4.24
C ASP A 125 -8.08 6.78 -2.86
N LYS A 126 -7.28 7.81 -2.52
CA LYS A 126 -7.34 8.48 -1.21
C LYS A 126 -8.66 9.16 -0.94
N VAL A 127 -9.30 9.70 -1.96
CA VAL A 127 -10.60 10.38 -1.81
C VAL A 127 -11.69 9.37 -1.50
N TYR A 128 -11.78 8.28 -2.28
CA TYR A 128 -12.80 7.25 -2.06
C TYR A 128 -12.56 6.48 -0.76
N SER A 129 -11.31 6.19 -0.40
CA SER A 129 -11.02 5.53 0.89
C SER A 129 -11.46 6.41 2.07
N LYS A 130 -11.21 7.73 2.01
CA LYS A 130 -11.65 8.68 3.05
C LYS A 130 -13.16 8.72 3.21
N MET A 131 -13.94 8.70 2.13
CA MET A 131 -15.40 8.63 2.19
C MET A 131 -15.90 7.38 2.91
N ILE A 132 -15.25 6.23 2.68
CA ILE A 132 -15.61 4.97 3.37
C ILE A 132 -15.24 5.05 4.85
N PHE A 133 -14.07 5.60 5.19
CA PHE A 133 -13.66 5.74 6.58
C PHE A 133 -14.54 6.73 7.35
N GLU A 134 -15.00 7.79 6.70
CA GLU A 134 -15.98 8.72 7.28
C GLU A 134 -17.30 7.99 7.58
N LYS A 135 -17.84 7.25 6.62
CA LYS A 135 -19.03 6.42 6.82
C LYS A 135 -18.84 5.38 7.92
N ALA A 136 -17.65 4.83 8.05
CA ALA A 136 -17.28 3.90 9.12
C ALA A 136 -17.02 4.60 10.46
N GLN A 137 -17.11 5.95 10.54
CA GLN A 137 -16.83 6.73 11.75
C GLN A 137 -15.42 6.40 12.31
N ILE A 138 -14.42 6.44 11.44
CA ILE A 138 -13.01 6.34 11.78
C ILE A 138 -12.40 7.74 11.65
N ASN A 139 -11.73 8.22 12.70
CA ASN A 139 -11.10 9.53 12.65
C ASN A 139 -10.04 9.60 11.56
N GLN A 140 -10.06 10.68 10.81
CA GLN A 140 -9.08 11.00 9.77
C GLN A 140 -8.84 12.50 9.74
N THR A 141 -7.77 12.93 9.06
CA THR A 141 -7.46 14.35 8.89
C THR A 141 -8.57 15.03 8.11
N LYS A 142 -8.85 16.29 8.43
CA LYS A 142 -9.73 17.12 7.59
C LYS A 142 -9.12 17.31 6.21
N TYR A 143 -9.96 17.39 5.20
CA TYR A 143 -9.52 17.49 3.82
C TYR A 143 -10.53 18.24 2.95
N ILE A 144 -10.07 18.68 1.81
CA ILE A 144 -10.90 19.08 0.67
C ILE A 144 -10.45 18.32 -0.58
N THR A 145 -11.37 18.15 -1.50
CA THR A 145 -11.12 17.47 -2.78
C THR A 145 -11.30 18.44 -3.94
N ILE A 146 -10.40 18.39 -4.89
CA ILE A 146 -10.49 19.13 -6.14
C ILE A 146 -10.22 18.21 -7.34
N LYS A 147 -10.87 18.52 -8.48
CA LYS A 147 -10.52 17.94 -9.77
C LYS A 147 -9.82 19.00 -10.62
N ALA A 148 -8.67 18.68 -11.14
CA ALA A 148 -7.78 19.58 -11.86
C ALA A 148 -7.50 19.08 -13.28
N ASN A 149 -8.48 19.27 -14.17
CA ASN A 149 -8.35 19.02 -15.62
C ASN A 149 -7.97 20.34 -16.33
N ASP A 150 -8.69 20.70 -17.41
CA ASP A 150 -8.56 21.99 -18.09
C ASP A 150 -9.04 23.13 -17.17
N LYS A 151 -9.95 22.82 -16.27
CA LYS A 151 -10.51 23.69 -15.24
C LYS A 151 -10.27 23.10 -13.86
N TYR A 152 -10.42 23.92 -12.83
CA TYR A 152 -10.45 23.45 -11.45
C TYR A 152 -11.90 23.33 -11.00
N ILE A 153 -12.20 22.23 -10.35
CA ILE A 153 -13.52 21.92 -9.80
C ILE A 153 -13.34 21.58 -8.33
N TYR A 154 -13.99 22.32 -7.46
CA TYR A 154 -14.11 21.98 -6.06
C TYR A 154 -15.22 20.95 -5.88
N VAL A 155 -14.97 19.92 -5.08
CA VAL A 155 -15.96 18.88 -4.75
C VAL A 155 -16.28 19.00 -3.26
N ASP A 156 -17.54 19.30 -2.93
CA ASP A 156 -17.96 19.42 -1.55
C ASP A 156 -18.23 18.07 -0.86
N GLU A 157 -18.59 18.09 0.42
CA GLU A 157 -18.87 16.90 1.23
C GLU A 157 -20.10 16.12 0.76
N ALA A 158 -21.00 16.74 0.00
CA ALA A 158 -22.16 16.11 -0.63
C ALA A 158 -21.92 15.69 -2.08
N LEU A 159 -20.67 15.77 -2.54
CA LEU A 159 -20.21 15.49 -3.91
C LEU A 159 -20.78 16.44 -4.96
N ASN A 160 -21.22 17.64 -4.58
CA ASN A 160 -21.54 18.66 -5.55
C ASN A 160 -20.25 19.27 -6.13
N GLU A 161 -20.27 19.52 -7.43
CA GLU A 161 -19.15 20.06 -8.18
C GLU A 161 -19.36 21.56 -8.47
N GLU A 162 -18.37 22.39 -8.16
CA GLU A 162 -18.35 23.82 -8.42
C GLU A 162 -17.08 24.18 -9.21
N GLU A 163 -17.23 24.76 -10.40
CA GLU A 163 -16.09 25.31 -11.14
C GLU A 163 -15.58 26.57 -10.44
N ILE A 164 -14.31 26.58 -10.05
CA ILE A 164 -13.68 27.67 -9.32
C ILE A 164 -12.28 27.96 -9.87
N LYS A 165 -11.72 29.10 -9.51
CA LYS A 165 -10.35 29.49 -9.85
C LYS A 165 -9.36 28.94 -8.82
N LEU A 166 -8.08 28.89 -9.19
CA LEU A 166 -7.03 28.38 -8.31
C LEU A 166 -6.92 29.19 -7.01
N GLU A 167 -7.05 30.52 -7.09
CA GLU A 167 -7.03 31.43 -5.93
C GLU A 167 -8.21 31.16 -4.97
N GLU A 168 -9.37 30.78 -5.52
CA GLU A 168 -10.55 30.44 -4.73
C GLU A 168 -10.39 29.07 -4.02
N ILE A 169 -9.62 28.12 -4.61
CA ILE A 169 -9.25 26.87 -3.94
C ILE A 169 -8.42 27.16 -2.69
N VAL A 170 -7.43 28.07 -2.81
CA VAL A 170 -6.59 28.47 -1.68
C VAL A 170 -7.47 29.03 -0.55
N ALA A 171 -8.38 29.93 -0.89
CA ALA A 171 -9.29 30.52 0.11
C ALA A 171 -10.18 29.46 0.78
N LYS A 172 -10.75 28.50 0.01
CA LYS A 172 -11.56 27.39 0.57
C LYS A 172 -10.71 26.46 1.45
N ALA A 173 -9.45 26.22 1.08
CA ALA A 173 -8.54 25.40 1.88
C ALA A 173 -8.25 26.09 3.23
N GLU A 174 -7.93 27.38 3.24
CA GLU A 174 -7.66 28.15 4.47
C GLU A 174 -8.89 28.32 5.37
N GLU A 175 -10.09 28.34 4.78
CA GLU A 175 -11.34 28.36 5.56
C GLU A 175 -11.56 27.04 6.33
N LYS A 176 -11.26 25.89 5.71
CA LYS A 176 -11.59 24.57 6.24
C LYS A 176 -10.44 23.87 6.96
N LEU A 177 -9.19 24.17 6.58
CA LEU A 177 -7.99 23.45 7.00
C LEU A 177 -6.98 24.38 7.66
N LYS A 178 -6.04 23.78 8.41
CA LYS A 178 -4.93 24.50 9.06
C LYS A 178 -3.58 24.04 8.49
N TYR A 179 -2.65 24.95 8.40
CA TYR A 179 -1.27 24.62 8.08
C TYR A 179 -0.57 23.88 9.23
N PRO A 180 0.42 23.00 8.96
CA PRO A 180 0.83 22.62 7.59
C PRO A 180 -0.27 21.81 6.89
N MET A 181 -0.36 21.93 5.55
CA MET A 181 -1.24 21.11 4.73
C MET A 181 -0.41 20.19 3.84
N PHE A 182 -1.01 19.09 3.40
CA PHE A 182 -0.43 18.19 2.42
C PHE A 182 -1.30 18.15 1.17
N VAL A 183 -0.70 18.43 0.02
CA VAL A 183 -1.35 18.32 -1.28
C VAL A 183 -0.91 17.00 -1.91
N LYS A 184 -1.87 16.15 -2.25
CA LYS A 184 -1.62 14.77 -2.69
C LYS A 184 -2.44 14.43 -3.94
N PRO A 185 -1.86 13.80 -4.96
CA PRO A 185 -2.64 13.08 -5.98
C PRO A 185 -3.48 11.99 -5.31
N SER A 186 -4.74 11.78 -5.76
CA SER A 186 -5.62 10.76 -5.16
C SER A 186 -5.08 9.35 -5.38
N ASN A 187 -4.72 9.02 -6.63
CA ASN A 187 -4.23 7.71 -7.04
C ASN A 187 -2.70 7.70 -7.20
N SER A 188 -1.98 7.83 -6.10
CA SER A 188 -0.51 7.79 -6.09
C SER A 188 -0.01 7.08 -4.84
N GLY A 189 1.01 6.25 -5.01
CA GLY A 189 1.73 5.57 -3.93
C GLY A 189 3.07 6.25 -3.61
N SER A 190 3.73 5.77 -2.54
CA SER A 190 5.12 6.11 -2.18
C SER A 190 5.43 7.60 -2.14
N SER A 191 4.48 8.43 -1.71
CA SER A 191 4.62 9.89 -1.61
C SER A 191 4.93 10.61 -2.94
N VAL A 192 4.71 9.96 -4.10
CA VAL A 192 4.94 10.60 -5.42
C VAL A 192 3.91 11.71 -5.64
N GLY A 193 4.39 12.93 -5.94
CA GLY A 193 3.55 14.10 -6.15
C GLY A 193 2.98 14.74 -4.89
N VAL A 194 3.33 14.24 -3.70
CA VAL A 194 2.93 14.79 -2.41
C VAL A 194 3.81 16.00 -2.06
N THR A 195 3.18 17.09 -1.64
CA THR A 195 3.88 18.31 -1.21
C THR A 195 3.32 18.79 0.12
N LYS A 196 4.20 18.96 1.13
CA LYS A 196 3.91 19.70 2.36
C LYS A 196 3.94 21.18 2.06
N VAL A 197 2.94 21.91 2.55
CA VAL A 197 2.84 23.37 2.40
C VAL A 197 2.58 24.02 3.75
N GLU A 198 3.19 25.18 3.97
CA GLU A 198 3.12 25.91 5.23
C GLU A 198 2.42 27.28 5.09
N CYS A 199 2.12 27.69 3.87
CA CYS A 199 1.43 28.94 3.59
C CYS A 199 0.69 28.93 2.24
N ALA A 200 -0.23 29.87 2.04
CA ALA A 200 -1.03 30.05 0.83
C ALA A 200 -0.19 30.12 -0.45
N LYS A 201 0.96 30.80 -0.42
CA LYS A 201 1.83 30.97 -1.57
C LYS A 201 2.40 29.65 -2.12
N GLU A 202 2.60 28.67 -1.24
CA GLU A 202 3.10 27.35 -1.62
C GLU A 202 1.99 26.44 -2.16
N LEU A 203 0.74 26.66 -1.70
CA LEU A 203 -0.41 25.80 -1.99
C LEU A 203 -0.73 25.75 -3.49
N GLU A 204 -0.70 26.88 -4.20
CA GLU A 204 -0.92 26.93 -5.65
C GLU A 204 0.09 26.06 -6.42
N ASN A 205 1.38 26.20 -6.09
CA ASN A 205 2.44 25.43 -6.72
C ASN A 205 2.33 23.93 -6.41
N ALA A 206 1.91 23.59 -5.20
CA ALA A 206 1.69 22.21 -4.79
C ALA A 206 0.53 21.57 -5.58
N ILE A 207 -0.57 22.29 -5.79
CA ILE A 207 -1.70 21.84 -6.62
C ILE A 207 -1.26 21.61 -8.07
N ILE A 208 -0.52 22.57 -8.66
CA ILE A 208 0.02 22.45 -10.02
C ILE A 208 0.97 21.24 -10.13
N THR A 209 1.70 20.94 -9.08
CA THR A 209 2.61 19.77 -9.04
C THR A 209 1.81 18.47 -8.96
N ALA A 210 0.85 18.36 -8.05
CA ALA A 210 0.03 17.16 -7.88
C ALA A 210 -0.78 16.83 -9.15
N LYS A 211 -1.30 17.86 -9.86
CA LYS A 211 -2.01 17.74 -11.14
C LYS A 211 -1.23 16.99 -12.23
N LYS A 212 0.10 16.95 -12.17
CA LYS A 212 0.93 16.21 -13.14
C LYS A 212 0.82 14.70 -12.97
N TYR A 213 0.38 14.24 -11.80
CA TYR A 213 0.31 12.82 -11.44
C TYR A 213 -1.12 12.29 -11.43
N ASP A 214 -2.10 13.14 -11.02
CA ASP A 214 -3.51 12.76 -11.04
C ASP A 214 -4.38 14.00 -11.26
N LYS A 215 -5.54 13.77 -11.85
CA LYS A 215 -6.58 14.79 -12.04
C LYS A 215 -7.37 15.06 -10.77
N GLU A 216 -7.45 14.10 -9.87
CA GLU A 216 -8.09 14.23 -8.57
C GLU A 216 -7.02 14.47 -7.49
N ILE A 217 -7.19 15.53 -6.73
CA ILE A 217 -6.22 16.03 -5.77
C ILE A 217 -6.89 16.17 -4.41
N LEU A 218 -6.23 15.64 -3.40
CA LEU A 218 -6.57 15.79 -2.00
C LEU A 218 -5.69 16.87 -1.37
N ILE A 219 -6.30 17.79 -0.62
CA ILE A 219 -5.60 18.74 0.25
C ILE A 219 -6.05 18.44 1.68
N GLU A 220 -5.15 18.11 2.57
CA GLU A 220 -5.48 17.73 3.94
C GLU A 220 -4.61 18.40 5.00
N GLU A 221 -5.15 18.54 6.23
CA GLU A 221 -4.37 19.03 7.38
C GLU A 221 -3.23 18.06 7.71
N GLY A 222 -2.05 18.59 8.01
CA GLY A 222 -0.95 17.83 8.55
C GLY A 222 -1.13 17.54 10.04
N ILE A 223 -0.83 16.33 10.47
CA ILE A 223 -0.78 15.95 11.88
C ILE A 223 0.65 16.01 12.37
N ILE A 224 0.88 16.73 13.46
CA ILE A 224 2.15 16.73 14.18
C ILE A 224 2.08 15.65 15.27
N GLY A 225 2.89 14.61 15.15
CA GLY A 225 2.85 13.49 16.07
C GLY A 225 3.57 12.25 15.58
N LYS A 226 3.26 11.12 16.18
CA LYS A 226 3.87 9.83 15.86
C LYS A 226 3.17 9.18 14.64
N GLU A 227 3.96 8.69 13.68
CA GLU A 227 3.48 7.82 12.61
C GLU A 227 3.58 6.36 13.07
N VAL A 228 2.46 5.64 13.05
CA VAL A 228 2.34 4.28 13.58
C VAL A 228 1.66 3.37 12.57
N GLU A 229 2.27 2.23 12.31
CA GLU A 229 1.78 1.23 11.37
C GLU A 229 1.28 -0.03 12.11
N CYS A 230 0.20 -0.62 11.59
CA CYS A 230 -0.37 -1.87 12.10
C CYS A 230 -0.67 -2.83 10.95
N ALA A 231 -0.15 -4.06 11.03
CA ALA A 231 -0.40 -5.09 10.04
C ALA A 231 -1.71 -5.84 10.35
N VAL A 232 -2.52 -6.07 9.33
CA VAL A 232 -3.74 -6.89 9.43
C VAL A 232 -3.60 -8.13 8.55
N LEU A 233 -4.03 -9.26 9.08
CA LEU A 233 -4.04 -10.57 8.42
C LEU A 233 -5.42 -11.21 8.57
N GLU A 234 -6.00 -11.62 7.46
CA GLU A 234 -7.14 -12.53 7.45
C GLU A 234 -6.61 -13.95 7.23
N ALA A 235 -6.79 -14.81 8.21
CA ALA A 235 -6.42 -16.22 8.14
C ALA A 235 -7.30 -17.04 9.08
N ASP A 236 -7.53 -18.32 8.73
CA ASP A 236 -8.30 -19.28 9.54
C ASP A 236 -9.74 -18.80 9.86
N GLY A 237 -10.33 -17.96 8.99
CA GLY A 237 -11.66 -17.38 9.18
C GLY A 237 -11.71 -16.19 10.16
N GLU A 238 -10.55 -15.70 10.60
CA GLU A 238 -10.44 -14.55 11.51
C GLU A 238 -9.60 -13.44 10.91
N VAL A 239 -9.93 -12.20 11.30
CA VAL A 239 -9.13 -11.01 10.99
C VAL A 239 -8.38 -10.58 12.25
N LYS A 240 -7.07 -10.57 12.18
CA LYS A 240 -6.18 -10.24 13.31
C LYS A 240 -5.28 -9.05 12.98
N ALA A 241 -4.98 -8.26 14.00
CA ALA A 241 -3.99 -7.18 13.92
C ALA A 241 -2.72 -7.58 14.68
N SER A 242 -1.57 -7.20 14.16
CA SER A 242 -0.26 -7.38 14.79
C SER A 242 -0.03 -6.41 15.96
N CYS A 243 1.12 -6.49 16.60
CA CYS A 243 1.63 -5.33 17.36
C CYS A 243 1.80 -4.13 16.42
N THR A 244 1.97 -2.93 16.97
CA THR A 244 2.20 -1.71 16.21
C THR A 244 3.69 -1.45 16.04
N GLY A 245 4.06 -0.78 14.94
CA GLY A 245 5.41 -0.26 14.71
C GLY A 245 5.36 1.25 14.51
N GLN A 246 6.40 1.95 14.92
CA GLN A 246 6.53 3.39 14.76
C GLN A 246 7.62 3.70 13.73
N ILE A 247 7.33 4.66 12.85
CA ILE A 247 8.33 5.25 11.96
C ILE A 247 9.03 6.38 12.71
N LEU A 248 10.36 6.31 12.78
CA LEU A 248 11.22 7.37 13.27
C LEU A 248 11.89 7.99 12.04
N SER A 249 11.22 8.97 11.43
CA SER A 249 11.79 9.66 10.28
C SER A 249 12.90 10.60 10.72
N ALA A 250 14.02 10.60 9.97
CA ALA A 250 15.09 11.60 10.12
C ALA A 250 14.70 12.94 9.50
N GLU A 251 13.70 12.96 8.62
CA GLU A 251 13.15 14.14 7.96
C GLU A 251 11.76 14.43 8.50
N GLU A 252 11.33 15.70 8.46
CA GLU A 252 9.97 16.09 8.85
C GLU A 252 8.86 15.40 8.04
N PHE A 253 9.23 14.83 6.89
CA PHE A 253 8.33 14.12 5.99
C PHE A 253 8.98 12.83 5.48
N TYR A 254 8.29 11.70 5.64
CA TYR A 254 8.74 10.37 5.23
C TYR A 254 8.58 10.19 3.72
N SER A 255 9.57 10.67 2.96
CA SER A 255 9.59 10.65 1.49
C SER A 255 9.94 9.26 0.93
N TYR A 256 9.80 9.06 -0.39
CA TYR A 256 10.23 7.84 -1.08
C TYR A 256 11.72 7.52 -0.81
N SER A 257 12.57 8.55 -0.87
CA SER A 257 14.01 8.39 -0.59
C SER A 257 14.27 7.98 0.86
N SER A 258 13.53 8.53 1.83
CA SER A 258 13.66 8.15 3.24
C SER A 258 13.18 6.71 3.51
N LYS A 259 12.24 6.20 2.72
CA LYS A 259 11.72 4.82 2.87
C LYS A 259 12.72 3.74 2.46
N TYR A 260 13.50 3.99 1.41
CA TYR A 260 14.28 2.93 0.76
C TYR A 260 15.79 3.22 0.65
N THR A 261 16.22 4.46 0.73
CA THR A 261 17.62 4.85 0.51
C THR A 261 18.28 5.57 1.68
N ASN A 262 17.49 6.15 2.61
CA ASN A 262 18.05 6.87 3.74
C ASN A 262 18.26 5.94 4.95
N ALA A 263 19.51 5.65 5.28
CA ALA A 263 19.91 4.81 6.43
C ALA A 263 19.57 5.42 7.82
N GLU A 264 19.13 6.68 7.87
CA GLU A 264 18.80 7.37 9.12
C GLU A 264 17.36 7.17 9.56
N SER A 265 16.45 6.78 8.64
CA SER A 265 15.09 6.40 9.01
C SER A 265 15.08 5.06 9.73
N ARG A 266 14.52 5.02 10.92
CA ARG A 266 14.47 3.84 11.78
C ARG A 266 13.03 3.44 12.06
N THR A 267 12.82 2.16 12.27
CA THR A 267 11.55 1.61 12.74
C THR A 267 11.71 1.15 14.19
N LEU A 268 10.71 1.41 15.02
CA LEU A 268 10.64 0.93 16.40
C LEU A 268 9.48 -0.06 16.53
N ILE A 269 9.78 -1.33 16.84
CA ILE A 269 8.80 -2.41 16.96
C ILE A 269 8.98 -3.13 18.30
N PRO A 270 7.98 -3.12 19.20
CA PRO A 270 6.72 -2.40 19.09
C PRO A 270 6.89 -0.88 19.18
N ALA A 271 5.90 -0.12 18.71
CA ALA A 271 5.86 1.32 18.81
C ALA A 271 5.94 1.78 20.28
N ASP A 272 6.58 2.95 20.51
CA ASP A 272 6.66 3.59 21.83
C ASP A 272 5.34 4.34 22.13
N ILE A 273 4.32 3.56 22.47
CA ILE A 273 2.96 4.02 22.84
C ILE A 273 2.43 3.18 23.99
N SER A 274 1.41 3.67 24.69
CA SER A 274 0.78 2.91 25.78
C SER A 274 0.08 1.66 25.23
N LYS A 275 -0.13 0.68 26.10
CA LYS A 275 -0.84 -0.56 25.75
C LYS A 275 -2.28 -0.27 25.28
N GLU A 276 -2.97 0.64 25.97
CA GLU A 276 -4.34 1.07 25.62
C GLU A 276 -4.38 1.68 24.21
N LYS A 277 -3.36 2.49 23.87
CA LYS A 277 -3.24 3.10 22.56
C LYS A 277 -2.96 2.06 21.47
N GLN A 278 -2.12 1.06 21.77
CA GLN A 278 -1.89 -0.06 20.86
C GLN A 278 -3.19 -0.84 20.60
N GLU A 279 -3.96 -1.15 21.64
CA GLU A 279 -5.25 -1.85 21.53
C GLU A 279 -6.29 -1.02 20.75
N GLU A 280 -6.30 0.31 20.91
CA GLU A 280 -7.13 1.23 20.11
C GLU A 280 -6.79 1.13 18.64
N ILE A 281 -5.50 1.24 18.29
CA ILE A 281 -5.03 1.17 16.90
C ILE A 281 -5.34 -0.20 16.27
N GLN A 282 -5.13 -1.29 17.00
CA GLN A 282 -5.46 -2.64 16.53
C GLN A 282 -6.95 -2.79 16.20
N LYS A 283 -7.84 -2.26 17.05
CA LYS A 283 -9.29 -2.27 16.78
C LYS A 283 -9.66 -1.41 15.59
N LEU A 284 -9.06 -0.22 15.46
CA LEU A 284 -9.27 0.67 14.33
C LEU A 284 -8.75 0.04 13.02
N ALA A 285 -7.59 -0.62 13.05
CA ALA A 285 -7.03 -1.31 11.90
C ALA A 285 -7.95 -2.42 11.39
N ILE A 286 -8.46 -3.27 12.29
CA ILE A 286 -9.44 -4.31 11.92
C ILE A 286 -10.73 -3.68 11.38
N LYS A 287 -11.20 -2.58 11.99
CA LYS A 287 -12.40 -1.87 11.55
C LYS A 287 -12.23 -1.28 10.14
N ALA A 288 -11.10 -0.62 9.88
CA ALA A 288 -10.77 -0.03 8.59
C ALA A 288 -10.65 -1.09 7.50
N PHE A 289 -9.93 -2.19 7.77
CA PHE A 289 -9.81 -3.33 6.87
C PHE A 289 -11.17 -3.91 6.47
N LYS A 290 -12.07 -4.10 7.44
CA LYS A 290 -13.43 -4.59 7.18
C LYS A 290 -14.28 -3.57 6.42
N ALA A 291 -14.11 -2.27 6.68
CA ALA A 291 -14.88 -1.21 6.03
C ALA A 291 -14.65 -1.16 4.51
N VAL A 292 -13.42 -1.44 4.07
CA VAL A 292 -13.08 -1.50 2.64
C VAL A 292 -13.30 -2.88 2.02
N ASN A 293 -13.88 -3.83 2.75
CA ASN A 293 -14.01 -5.23 2.34
C ASN A 293 -12.64 -5.88 2.04
N GLY A 294 -11.67 -5.62 2.90
CA GLY A 294 -10.31 -6.16 2.81
C GLY A 294 -10.29 -7.69 2.90
N SER A 295 -9.30 -8.30 2.29
CA SER A 295 -9.05 -9.74 2.31
C SER A 295 -7.56 -10.06 2.37
N GLY A 296 -7.23 -11.11 3.08
CA GLY A 296 -5.88 -11.65 3.22
C GLY A 296 -4.93 -10.75 3.99
N ILE A 297 -4.54 -9.64 3.42
CA ILE A 297 -3.43 -8.82 3.90
C ILE A 297 -3.71 -7.32 3.75
N SER A 298 -3.27 -6.52 4.74
CA SER A 298 -3.08 -5.07 4.58
C SER A 298 -2.17 -4.50 5.67
N ARG A 299 -1.51 -3.39 5.42
CA ARG A 299 -0.91 -2.53 6.44
C ARG A 299 -1.72 -1.25 6.52
N ILE A 300 -2.08 -0.87 7.73
CA ILE A 300 -2.86 0.33 7.99
C ILE A 300 -1.97 1.31 8.76
N ASP A 301 -1.90 2.52 8.24
CA ASP A 301 -1.01 3.56 8.71
C ASP A 301 -1.81 4.65 9.43
N PHE A 302 -1.33 5.06 10.60
CA PHE A 302 -2.00 5.99 11.51
C PHE A 302 -1.07 7.11 11.94
N PHE A 303 -1.65 8.24 12.30
CA PHE A 303 -0.99 9.29 13.10
C PHE A 303 -1.58 9.33 14.50
N ILE A 304 -0.72 9.56 15.50
CA ILE A 304 -1.11 9.90 16.88
C ILE A 304 -0.71 11.35 17.11
N GLU A 305 -1.68 12.24 17.21
CA GLU A 305 -1.44 13.66 17.39
C GLU A 305 -0.84 13.95 18.78
N ASP A 306 0.29 14.66 18.86
CA ASP A 306 1.00 14.92 20.12
C ASP A 306 0.14 15.71 21.13
N LYS A 307 -0.61 16.71 20.66
CA LYS A 307 -1.39 17.59 21.53
C LYS A 307 -2.59 16.93 22.18
N THR A 308 -3.30 16.10 21.43
CA THR A 308 -4.60 15.54 21.86
C THR A 308 -4.52 14.05 22.16
N ASN A 309 -3.43 13.39 21.78
CA ASN A 309 -3.28 11.93 21.81
C ASN A 309 -4.37 11.18 21.02
N LYS A 310 -5.01 11.84 20.04
CA LYS A 310 -6.00 11.22 19.16
C LYS A 310 -5.33 10.45 18.05
N VAL A 311 -5.97 9.34 17.67
CA VAL A 311 -5.54 8.51 16.53
C VAL A 311 -6.30 8.94 15.28
N TYR A 312 -5.56 9.13 14.19
CA TYR A 312 -6.09 9.44 12.87
C TYR A 312 -5.61 8.37 11.89
N LEU A 313 -6.54 7.79 11.14
CA LEU A 313 -6.18 6.89 10.06
C LEU A 313 -5.64 7.73 8.90
N ASN A 314 -4.49 7.30 8.35
CA ASN A 314 -3.89 7.89 7.17
C ASN A 314 -4.30 7.13 5.91
N GLU A 315 -3.85 5.89 5.75
CA GLU A 315 -4.11 5.06 4.56
C GLU A 315 -4.09 3.56 4.85
N ILE A 316 -4.57 2.77 3.89
CA ILE A 316 -4.47 1.31 3.86
C ILE A 316 -3.65 0.90 2.64
N ASN A 317 -2.59 0.11 2.87
CA ASN A 317 -1.79 -0.51 1.84
C ASN A 317 -2.26 -1.96 1.66
N THR A 318 -2.80 -2.30 0.50
CA THR A 318 -3.42 -3.62 0.24
C THR A 318 -2.43 -4.70 -0.15
N MET A 319 -1.21 -4.32 -0.55
CA MET A 319 -0.06 -5.20 -0.75
C MET A 319 1.21 -4.52 -0.22
N PRO A 320 1.41 -4.50 1.11
CA PRO A 320 2.56 -3.84 1.71
C PRO A 320 3.87 -4.50 1.31
N GLY A 321 4.98 -3.77 1.45
CA GLY A 321 6.31 -4.30 1.16
C GLY A 321 6.63 -5.59 1.93
N PHE A 322 7.34 -6.50 1.25
CA PHE A 322 7.72 -7.83 1.77
C PHE A 322 9.23 -8.07 1.80
N THR A 323 10.03 -7.01 1.90
CA THR A 323 11.47 -7.15 2.15
C THR A 323 11.73 -7.53 3.61
N LYS A 324 12.94 -7.96 3.94
CA LYS A 324 13.33 -8.26 5.34
C LYS A 324 13.21 -7.07 6.27
N ILE A 325 13.34 -5.84 5.75
CA ILE A 325 13.23 -4.59 6.50
C ILE A 325 11.82 -3.99 6.45
N SER A 326 10.91 -4.55 5.64
CA SER A 326 9.54 -4.06 5.54
C SER A 326 8.77 -4.25 6.83
N MET A 327 7.98 -3.25 7.19
CA MET A 327 7.24 -3.22 8.45
C MET A 327 6.27 -4.40 8.59
N TYR A 328 5.53 -4.74 7.55
CA TYR A 328 4.50 -5.79 7.59
C TYR A 328 5.03 -7.14 8.11
N PRO A 329 6.06 -7.77 7.51
CA PRO A 329 6.59 -9.03 8.03
C PRO A 329 7.29 -8.87 9.38
N GLN A 330 7.90 -7.71 9.68
CA GLN A 330 8.52 -7.48 10.99
C GLN A 330 7.48 -7.40 12.12
N LEU A 331 6.35 -6.74 11.90
CA LEU A 331 5.24 -6.66 12.85
C LEU A 331 4.69 -8.05 13.19
N TRP A 332 4.47 -8.89 12.18
CA TRP A 332 4.00 -10.25 12.41
C TRP A 332 5.05 -11.13 13.09
N ASN A 333 6.31 -11.00 12.71
CA ASN A 333 7.41 -11.73 13.39
C ASN A 333 7.48 -11.35 14.87
N LYS A 334 7.39 -10.07 15.20
CA LYS A 334 7.35 -9.59 16.60
C LYS A 334 6.10 -10.05 17.34
N SER A 335 4.98 -10.24 16.63
CA SER A 335 3.73 -10.79 17.16
C SER A 335 3.72 -12.32 17.28
N GLY A 336 4.84 -12.98 17.00
CA GLY A 336 4.98 -14.43 17.15
C GLY A 336 4.65 -15.25 15.90
N LEU A 337 4.45 -14.61 14.74
CA LEU A 337 4.23 -15.30 13.46
C LEU A 337 5.44 -15.07 12.53
N PRO A 338 6.38 -16.06 12.43
CA PRO A 338 7.56 -15.95 11.58
C PRO A 338 7.22 -15.80 10.09
N TYR A 339 8.10 -15.16 9.32
CA TYR A 339 7.89 -14.78 7.93
C TYR A 339 7.41 -15.96 7.05
N SER A 340 8.08 -17.13 7.10
CA SER A 340 7.66 -18.30 6.31
C SER A 340 6.27 -18.81 6.69
N LYS A 341 5.90 -18.72 7.98
CA LYS A 341 4.56 -19.08 8.46
C LYS A 341 3.50 -18.07 8.07
N LEU A 342 3.86 -16.78 8.02
CA LEU A 342 2.99 -15.73 7.48
C LEU A 342 2.64 -16.02 6.01
N LEU A 343 3.63 -16.38 5.18
CA LEU A 343 3.40 -16.77 3.78
C LEU A 343 2.52 -18.01 3.67
N ASP A 344 2.75 -19.03 4.52
CA ASP A 344 1.87 -20.22 4.61
C ASP A 344 0.42 -19.81 4.85
N LYS A 345 0.15 -18.94 5.84
CA LYS A 345 -1.20 -18.48 6.19
C LYS A 345 -1.87 -17.70 5.05
N LEU A 346 -1.14 -16.84 4.39
CA LEU A 346 -1.64 -16.07 3.26
C LEU A 346 -2.05 -16.98 2.08
N ILE A 347 -1.20 -17.95 1.73
CA ILE A 347 -1.48 -18.89 0.64
C ILE A 347 -2.65 -19.81 1.02
N GLU A 348 -2.66 -20.36 2.24
CA GLU A 348 -3.73 -21.22 2.74
C GLU A 348 -5.09 -20.49 2.76
N ASN A 349 -5.11 -19.19 3.12
CA ASN A 349 -6.32 -18.37 3.06
C ASN A 349 -6.80 -18.18 1.61
N ALA A 350 -5.89 -17.84 0.70
CA ALA A 350 -6.23 -17.65 -0.71
C ALA A 350 -6.74 -18.93 -1.38
N LEU A 351 -6.25 -20.10 -0.98
CA LEU A 351 -6.72 -21.39 -1.49
C LEU A 351 -8.13 -21.77 -1.02
N LYS A 352 -8.60 -21.22 0.11
CA LYS A 352 -9.96 -21.46 0.64
C LYS A 352 -11.00 -20.54 0.00
N ASN A 353 -10.61 -19.33 -0.36
CA ASN A 353 -11.41 -18.29 -1.02
C ASN A 353 -11.29 -18.38 -2.55
#